data_eb733325377ee7e110b12f12dd1a6212
#
_entry.id   eb733325377ee7e110b12f12dd1a6212
#
_cell.length_a   1.000
_cell.length_b   1.000
_cell.length_c   1.000
_cell.angle_alpha   90.00
_cell.angle_beta   90.00
_cell.angle_gamma   90.00
#
_symmetry.space_group_name_H-M   'P 1'
#
loop_
_entity.id
_entity.type
_entity.pdbx_description
1 polymer ?
#
loop_
_entity_poly.entity_id
_entity_poly.type
_entity_poly.pdbx_seq_one_letter_code
_entity_poly.pdbx_strand_id
1 'polypeptide(L)'
;SVLGRFVLAPLPHFKPVTAMVVLTGMYVGAESGFLCGALTAILSNILFGQGPWTPFQMMTWGIIGLLSALFSRWLQKSRWFLAGFGALAGVLFSLIMDVWTVLGFEDGFSLSRYLAAAAAALPVTAVYAGSNVIFLLVLAKPIGEKIRRVIEKYGV
;
A
#
# COMPACT_ATOMS: atom_id res chain seq x y z
N SER A 1 -6.14 4.18 7.94
CA SER A 1 -5.11 3.16 7.61
C SER A 1 -4.29 2.75 8.83
N VAL A 2 -3.79 3.67 9.67
CA VAL A 2 -2.99 3.35 10.89
C VAL A 2 -3.76 2.44 11.86
N LEU A 3 -5.01 2.79 12.18
CA LEU A 3 -5.85 1.96 13.06
C LEU A 3 -6.06 0.53 12.52
N GLY A 4 -6.28 0.39 11.21
CA GLY A 4 -6.41 -0.92 10.58
C GLY A 4 -5.13 -1.75 10.67
N ARG A 5 -3.96 -1.12 10.56
CA ARG A 5 -2.66 -1.77 10.77
C ARG A 5 -2.49 -2.25 12.22
N PHE A 6 -2.99 -1.47 13.18
CA PHE A 6 -2.91 -1.80 14.59
C PHE A 6 -3.87 -2.93 14.99
N VAL A 7 -5.15 -2.83 14.61
CA VAL A 7 -6.18 -3.84 14.92
C VAL A 7 -5.81 -5.21 14.34
N LEU A 8 -5.22 -5.25 13.16
CA LEU A 8 -4.77 -6.48 12.50
C LEU A 8 -3.28 -6.78 12.74
N ALA A 9 -2.68 -6.21 13.79
CA ALA A 9 -1.28 -6.48 14.15
C ALA A 9 -0.98 -7.99 14.35
N PRO A 10 -1.88 -8.80 14.96
CA PRO A 10 -1.66 -10.23 15.12
C PRO A 10 -1.59 -11.02 13.80
N LEU A 11 -2.12 -10.47 12.69
CA LEU A 11 -2.07 -11.11 11.38
C LEU A 11 -0.86 -10.58 10.61
N PRO A 12 0.22 -11.37 10.47
CA PRO A 12 1.42 -10.92 9.77
C PRO A 12 1.08 -10.65 8.29
N HIS A 13 1.52 -9.50 7.80
CA HIS A 13 1.38 -9.05 6.40
C HIS A 13 -0.05 -8.89 5.87
N PHE A 14 -1.09 -9.26 6.62
CA PHE A 14 -2.49 -9.13 6.24
C PHE A 14 -3.09 -7.85 6.84
N LYS A 15 -2.94 -6.72 6.14
CA LYS A 15 -3.29 -5.37 6.66
C LYS A 15 -3.95 -4.50 5.58
N PRO A 16 -4.94 -3.65 5.96
CA PRO A 16 -5.70 -2.85 5.00
C PRO A 16 -4.97 -1.56 4.56
N VAL A 17 -3.69 -1.38 4.90
CA VAL A 17 -2.97 -0.13 4.65
C VAL A 17 -2.98 0.25 3.18
N THR A 18 -2.49 -0.64 2.33
CA THR A 18 -2.42 -0.41 0.88
C THR A 18 -3.81 -0.16 0.29
N ALA A 19 -4.82 -0.91 0.73
CA ALA A 19 -6.19 -0.70 0.28
C ALA A 19 -6.70 0.71 0.65
N MET A 20 -6.45 1.18 1.86
CA MET A 20 -6.84 2.53 2.28
C MET A 20 -6.11 3.62 1.52
N VAL A 21 -4.81 3.43 1.24
CA VAL A 21 -4.02 4.34 0.42
C VAL A 21 -4.56 4.41 -1.01
N VAL A 22 -4.85 3.25 -1.61
CA VAL A 22 -5.46 3.16 -2.96
C VAL A 22 -6.82 3.85 -3.00
N LEU A 23 -7.70 3.62 -2.02
CA LEU A 23 -9.01 4.26 -1.97
C LEU A 23 -8.89 5.78 -1.79
N THR A 24 -7.93 6.26 -0.99
CA THR A 24 -7.69 7.69 -0.83
C THR A 24 -7.24 8.30 -2.15
N GLY A 25 -6.23 7.74 -2.83
CA GLY A 25 -5.78 8.24 -4.13
C GLY A 25 -6.87 8.19 -5.19
N MET A 26 -7.64 7.11 -5.25
CA MET A 26 -8.70 6.89 -6.24
C MET A 26 -9.87 7.88 -6.10
N TYR A 27 -10.24 8.28 -4.88
CA TYR A 27 -11.42 9.13 -4.65
C TYR A 27 -11.09 10.58 -4.31
N VAL A 28 -9.96 10.85 -3.66
CA VAL A 28 -9.59 12.20 -3.18
C VAL A 28 -8.54 12.86 -4.08
N GLY A 29 -7.66 12.06 -4.68
CA GLY A 29 -6.65 12.57 -5.62
C GLY A 29 -5.22 12.18 -5.28
N ALA A 30 -4.30 12.55 -6.17
CA ALA A 30 -2.92 12.11 -6.17
C ALA A 30 -2.14 12.56 -4.91
N GLU A 31 -2.25 13.83 -4.56
CA GLU A 31 -1.58 14.40 -3.38
C GLU A 31 -2.06 13.75 -2.09
N SER A 32 -3.39 13.62 -1.95
CA SER A 32 -3.99 12.97 -0.78
C SER A 32 -3.62 11.50 -0.69
N GLY A 33 -3.56 10.79 -1.82
CA GLY A 33 -3.12 9.40 -1.88
C GLY A 33 -1.67 9.24 -1.46
N PHE A 34 -0.77 10.09 -1.99
CA PHE A 34 0.65 10.09 -1.62
C PHE A 34 0.84 10.38 -0.13
N LEU A 35 0.24 11.46 0.37
CA LEU A 35 0.33 11.85 1.77
C LEU A 35 -0.25 10.79 2.71
N CYS A 36 -1.40 10.20 2.34
CA CYS A 36 -1.98 9.09 3.12
C CYS A 36 -1.00 7.93 3.26
N GLY A 37 -0.32 7.55 2.18
CA GLY A 37 0.68 6.49 2.19
C GLY A 37 1.89 6.83 3.05
N ALA A 38 2.51 7.98 2.81
CA ALA A 38 3.70 8.44 3.50
C ALA A 38 3.45 8.64 5.02
N LEU A 39 2.38 9.34 5.38
CA LEU A 39 2.02 9.57 6.78
C LEU A 39 1.63 8.27 7.50
N THR A 40 0.99 7.33 6.80
CA THR A 40 0.69 6.01 7.39
C THR A 40 1.97 5.27 7.77
N ALA A 41 3.02 5.32 6.95
CA ALA A 41 4.31 4.72 7.27
C ALA A 41 4.90 5.33 8.55
N ILE A 42 5.03 6.66 8.60
CA ILE A 42 5.61 7.36 9.75
C ILE A 42 4.80 7.08 11.02
N LEU A 43 3.50 7.39 11.01
CA LEU A 43 2.66 7.30 12.19
C LEU A 43 2.51 5.86 12.71
N SER A 44 2.40 4.88 11.81
CA SER A 44 2.31 3.50 12.26
C SER A 44 3.64 2.97 12.78
N ASN A 45 4.78 3.41 12.23
CA ASN A 45 6.09 2.97 12.69
C ASN A 45 6.46 3.59 14.06
N ILE A 46 5.84 4.69 14.49
CA ILE A 46 5.94 5.15 15.88
C ILE A 46 5.49 4.06 16.85
N LEU A 47 4.47 3.26 16.47
CA LEU A 47 3.93 2.18 17.30
C LEU A 47 4.62 0.83 17.06
N PHE A 48 5.05 0.56 15.85
CA PHE A 48 5.65 -0.73 15.44
C PHE A 48 7.18 -0.71 15.39
N GLY A 49 7.80 0.41 15.68
CA GLY A 49 9.25 0.63 15.60
C GLY A 49 9.63 1.41 14.34
N GLN A 50 10.34 2.51 14.55
CA GLN A 50 10.97 3.29 13.49
C GLN A 50 12.30 2.66 13.10
N GLY A 51 12.63 2.78 11.82
CA GLY A 51 13.90 2.31 11.31
C GLY A 51 14.21 2.86 9.91
N PRO A 52 15.40 2.54 9.38
CA PRO A 52 15.84 3.03 8.07
C PRO A 52 14.96 2.53 6.92
N TRP A 53 14.11 1.53 7.14
CA TRP A 53 13.09 1.06 6.19
C TRP A 53 11.91 2.03 6.03
N THR A 54 11.72 2.94 7.00
CA THR A 54 10.57 3.86 6.98
C THR A 54 10.50 4.74 5.73
N PRO A 55 11.59 5.37 5.23
CA PRO A 55 11.57 6.12 3.99
C PRO A 55 11.13 5.27 2.77
N PHE A 56 11.56 4.02 2.70
CA PHE A 56 11.15 3.10 1.63
C PHE A 56 9.64 2.80 1.69
N GLN A 57 9.10 2.59 2.88
CA GLN A 57 7.65 2.42 3.07
C GLN A 57 6.88 3.68 2.68
N MET A 58 7.36 4.86 3.07
CA MET A 58 6.74 6.14 2.71
C MET A 58 6.68 6.32 1.21
N MET A 59 7.79 6.12 0.52
CA MET A 59 7.87 6.22 -0.94
C MET A 59 6.96 5.19 -1.60
N THR A 60 7.02 3.95 -1.18
CA THR A 60 6.25 2.87 -1.81
C THR A 60 4.75 3.09 -1.68
N TRP A 61 4.25 3.34 -0.47
CA TRP A 61 2.83 3.64 -0.28
C TRP A 61 2.41 4.97 -0.90
N GLY A 62 3.29 5.98 -0.90
CA GLY A 62 3.06 7.24 -1.58
C GLY A 62 2.90 7.06 -3.09
N ILE A 63 3.81 6.32 -3.73
CA ILE A 63 3.73 6.00 -5.16
C ILE A 63 2.46 5.20 -5.49
N ILE A 64 2.11 4.19 -4.69
CA ILE A 64 0.87 3.43 -4.87
C ILE A 64 -0.36 4.35 -4.79
N GLY A 65 -0.39 5.28 -3.84
CA GLY A 65 -1.45 6.26 -3.71
C GLY A 65 -1.55 7.20 -4.92
N LEU A 66 -0.42 7.69 -5.42
CA LEU A 66 -0.34 8.51 -6.62
C LEU A 66 -0.82 7.75 -7.87
N LEU A 67 -0.34 6.52 -8.07
CA LEU A 67 -0.75 5.66 -9.18
C LEU A 67 -2.25 5.35 -9.14
N SER A 68 -2.81 5.15 -7.95
CA SER A 68 -4.25 4.91 -7.79
C SER A 68 -5.11 6.09 -8.23
N ALA A 69 -4.63 7.32 -8.04
CA ALA A 69 -5.29 8.52 -8.55
C ALA A 69 -5.21 8.60 -10.08
N LEU A 70 -4.04 8.30 -10.65
CA LEU A 70 -3.83 8.30 -12.09
C LEU A 70 -4.76 7.30 -12.81
N PHE A 71 -4.94 6.12 -12.22
CA PHE A 71 -5.82 5.07 -12.73
C PHE A 71 -7.25 5.11 -12.18
N SER A 72 -7.64 6.17 -11.47
CA SER A 72 -8.92 6.26 -10.74
C SER A 72 -10.16 5.92 -11.57
N ARG A 73 -10.20 6.39 -12.83
CA ARG A 73 -11.33 6.10 -13.75
C ARG A 73 -11.53 4.61 -14.01
N TRP A 74 -10.44 3.88 -14.23
CA TRP A 74 -10.49 2.43 -14.48
C TRP A 74 -10.73 1.64 -13.20
N LEU A 75 -10.12 2.06 -12.09
CA LEU A 75 -10.30 1.45 -10.77
C LEU A 75 -11.75 1.54 -10.29
N GLN A 76 -12.43 2.66 -10.56
CA GLN A 76 -13.85 2.84 -10.19
C GLN A 76 -14.80 2.10 -11.13
N LYS A 77 -14.41 1.87 -12.39
CA LYS A 77 -15.27 1.25 -13.41
C LYS A 77 -15.27 -0.29 -13.34
N SER A 78 -14.15 -0.91 -12.96
CA SER A 78 -13.98 -2.36 -13.04
C SER A 78 -13.45 -2.95 -11.74
N ARG A 79 -14.22 -3.88 -11.15
CA ARG A 79 -13.79 -4.65 -9.97
C ARG A 79 -12.55 -5.51 -10.26
N TRP A 80 -12.46 -6.06 -11.46
CA TRP A 80 -11.34 -6.89 -11.87
C TRP A 80 -10.07 -6.06 -12.01
N PHE A 81 -10.19 -4.83 -12.56
CA PHE A 81 -9.07 -3.92 -12.64
C PHE A 81 -8.61 -3.47 -11.25
N LEU A 82 -9.56 -3.20 -10.34
CA LEU A 82 -9.26 -2.87 -8.94
C LEU A 82 -8.53 -4.02 -8.24
N ALA A 83 -9.00 -5.27 -8.42
CA ALA A 83 -8.35 -6.44 -7.85
C ALA A 83 -6.93 -6.64 -8.41
N GLY A 84 -6.76 -6.54 -9.73
CA GLY A 84 -5.45 -6.62 -10.38
C GLY A 84 -4.48 -5.54 -9.91
N PHE A 85 -4.95 -4.31 -9.78
CA PHE A 85 -4.15 -3.20 -9.22
C PHE A 85 -3.76 -3.47 -7.77
N GLY A 86 -4.66 -3.99 -6.95
CA GLY A 86 -4.38 -4.35 -5.57
C GLY A 86 -3.31 -5.44 -5.44
N ALA A 87 -3.39 -6.47 -6.28
CA ALA A 87 -2.37 -7.51 -6.35
C ALA A 87 -1.01 -6.93 -6.77
N LEU A 88 -1.00 -6.13 -7.85
CA LEU A 88 0.22 -5.47 -8.34
C LEU A 88 0.82 -4.53 -7.30
N ALA A 89 0.01 -3.78 -6.56
CA ALA A 89 0.47 -2.91 -5.48
C ALA A 89 1.14 -3.72 -4.34
N GLY A 90 0.64 -4.92 -4.03
CA GLY A 90 1.27 -5.82 -3.07
C GLY A 90 2.63 -6.33 -3.54
N VAL A 91 2.72 -6.74 -4.81
CA VAL A 91 3.99 -7.15 -5.44
C VAL A 91 4.98 -5.98 -5.46
N LEU A 92 4.56 -4.80 -5.89
CA LEU A 92 5.40 -3.60 -5.92
C LEU A 92 5.94 -3.25 -4.54
N PHE A 93 5.08 -3.32 -3.52
CA PHE A 93 5.48 -3.08 -2.14
C PHE A 93 6.59 -4.05 -1.71
N SER A 94 6.41 -5.35 -1.95
CA SER A 94 7.39 -6.37 -1.60
C SER A 94 8.71 -6.13 -2.31
N LEU A 95 8.70 -5.94 -3.62
CA LEU A 95 9.92 -5.73 -4.42
C LEU A 95 10.72 -4.50 -3.98
N ILE A 96 10.06 -3.39 -3.66
CA ILE A 96 10.74 -2.18 -3.18
C ILE A 96 11.30 -2.40 -1.76
N MET A 97 10.59 -3.11 -0.90
CA MET A 97 11.10 -3.45 0.43
C MET A 97 12.27 -4.43 0.37
N ASP A 98 12.31 -5.31 -0.63
CA ASP A 98 13.46 -6.20 -0.86
C ASP A 98 14.72 -5.43 -1.29
N VAL A 99 14.58 -4.30 -2.00
CA VAL A 99 15.70 -3.38 -2.27
C VAL A 99 16.30 -2.86 -0.96
N TRP A 100 15.45 -2.42 -0.03
CA TRP A 100 15.89 -1.99 1.30
C TRP A 100 16.63 -3.12 2.02
N THR A 101 16.08 -4.33 2.00
CA THR A 101 16.67 -5.50 2.67
C THR A 101 18.08 -5.76 2.17
N VAL A 102 18.31 -5.64 0.85
CA VAL A 102 19.63 -5.89 0.25
C VAL A 102 20.61 -4.74 0.50
N LEU A 103 20.13 -3.49 0.51
CA LEU A 103 20.98 -2.32 0.82
C LEU A 103 21.49 -2.32 2.26
N GLY A 104 20.85 -3.05 3.17
CA GLY A 104 21.28 -3.19 4.56
C GLY A 104 22.53 -4.07 4.76
N PHE A 105 23.03 -4.75 3.72
CA PHE A 105 24.29 -5.50 3.79
C PHE A 105 25.50 -4.59 3.59
N GLU A 106 26.60 -4.89 4.27
CA GLU A 106 27.83 -4.09 4.23
C GLU A 106 28.43 -3.92 2.82
N ASP A 107 28.29 -4.95 1.97
CA ASP A 107 28.78 -4.94 0.59
C ASP A 107 27.88 -4.15 -0.40
N GLY A 108 26.80 -3.52 0.08
CA GLY A 108 25.87 -2.76 -0.72
C GLY A 108 24.96 -3.61 -1.62
N PHE A 109 24.38 -2.97 -2.65
CA PHE A 109 23.42 -3.63 -3.55
C PHE A 109 24.10 -4.67 -4.45
N SER A 110 23.49 -5.87 -4.49
CA SER A 110 23.86 -6.95 -5.40
C SER A 110 22.61 -7.54 -6.04
N LEU A 111 22.62 -7.67 -7.36
CA LEU A 111 21.46 -8.23 -8.09
C LEU A 111 21.18 -9.67 -7.70
N SER A 112 22.21 -10.48 -7.48
CA SER A 112 22.04 -11.87 -7.04
C SER A 112 21.37 -11.98 -5.67
N ARG A 113 21.77 -11.12 -4.72
CA ARG A 113 21.13 -11.05 -3.39
C ARG A 113 19.69 -10.55 -3.50
N TYR A 114 19.44 -9.55 -4.37
CA TYR A 114 18.08 -9.06 -4.60
C TYR A 114 17.15 -10.14 -5.14
N LEU A 115 17.59 -10.89 -6.15
CA LEU A 115 16.81 -12.00 -6.70
C LEU A 115 16.58 -13.11 -5.67
N ALA A 116 17.58 -13.41 -4.84
CA ALA A 116 17.44 -14.38 -3.76
C ALA A 116 16.44 -13.89 -2.69
N ALA A 117 16.52 -12.61 -2.29
CA ALA A 117 15.58 -12.00 -1.35
C ALA A 117 14.14 -12.01 -1.90
N ALA A 118 13.94 -11.58 -3.14
CA ALA A 118 12.65 -11.59 -3.80
C ALA A 118 12.06 -13.01 -3.93
N ALA A 119 12.89 -13.99 -4.25
CA ALA A 119 12.47 -15.39 -4.29
C ALA A 119 12.06 -15.91 -2.90
N ALA A 120 12.82 -15.59 -1.86
CA ALA A 120 12.50 -15.96 -0.47
C ALA A 120 11.23 -15.24 0.03
N ALA A 121 10.96 -14.02 -0.45
CA ALA A 121 9.79 -13.23 -0.10
C ALA A 121 8.50 -13.64 -0.83
N LEU A 122 8.53 -14.55 -1.82
CA LEU A 122 7.35 -14.95 -2.59
C LEU A 122 6.12 -15.31 -1.75
N PRO A 123 6.22 -16.09 -0.65
CA PRO A 123 5.05 -16.38 0.19
C PRO A 123 4.46 -15.11 0.83
N VAL A 124 5.31 -14.21 1.29
CA VAL A 124 4.90 -12.93 1.90
C VAL A 124 4.29 -12.01 0.84
N THR A 125 4.88 -11.96 -0.35
CA THR A 125 4.37 -11.21 -1.50
C THR A 125 2.97 -11.68 -1.89
N ALA A 126 2.74 -13.00 -1.89
CA ALA A 126 1.42 -13.57 -2.15
C ALA A 126 0.38 -13.13 -1.08
N VAL A 127 0.77 -13.08 0.19
CA VAL A 127 -0.10 -12.57 1.26
C VAL A 127 -0.39 -11.09 1.08
N TYR A 128 0.59 -10.25 0.73
CA TYR A 128 0.35 -8.83 0.40
C TYR A 128 -0.62 -8.67 -0.76
N ALA A 129 -0.41 -9.39 -1.86
CA ALA A 129 -1.27 -9.32 -3.03
C ALA A 129 -2.70 -9.77 -2.69
N GLY A 130 -2.87 -10.92 -2.03
CA GLY A 130 -4.17 -11.46 -1.63
C GLY A 130 -4.89 -10.54 -0.62
N SER A 131 -4.19 -10.04 0.38
CA SER A 131 -4.70 -9.09 1.36
C SER A 131 -5.26 -7.83 0.69
N ASN A 132 -4.49 -7.23 -0.21
CA ASN A 132 -4.89 -6.03 -0.91
C ASN A 132 -6.13 -6.27 -1.79
N VAL A 133 -6.19 -7.38 -2.51
CA VAL A 133 -7.37 -7.77 -3.30
C VAL A 133 -8.60 -7.88 -2.42
N ILE A 134 -8.52 -8.63 -1.32
CA ILE A 134 -9.63 -8.84 -0.39
C ILE A 134 -10.11 -7.50 0.18
N PHE A 135 -9.21 -6.71 0.75
CA PHE A 135 -9.60 -5.43 1.35
C PHE A 135 -10.14 -4.43 0.34
N LEU A 136 -9.57 -4.36 -0.88
CA LEU A 136 -10.10 -3.47 -1.91
C LEU A 136 -11.50 -3.89 -2.35
N LEU A 137 -11.74 -5.17 -2.60
CA LEU A 137 -13.06 -5.65 -3.01
C LEU A 137 -14.13 -5.46 -1.94
N VAL A 138 -13.76 -5.61 -0.66
CA VAL A 138 -14.68 -5.44 0.47
C VAL A 138 -14.88 -3.96 0.81
N LEU A 139 -13.82 -3.16 0.83
CA LEU A 139 -13.86 -1.79 1.35
C LEU A 139 -14.15 -0.73 0.28
N ALA A 140 -13.94 -1.01 -1.02
CA ALA A 140 -14.09 -0.01 -2.07
C ALA A 140 -15.50 0.59 -2.12
N LYS A 141 -16.54 -0.23 -1.98
CA LYS A 141 -17.93 0.26 -2.01
C LYS A 141 -18.28 1.07 -0.75
N PRO A 142 -18.17 0.53 0.48
CA PRO A 142 -18.62 1.25 1.68
C PRO A 142 -17.77 2.48 1.99
N ILE A 143 -16.47 2.44 1.74
CA ILE A 143 -15.58 3.59 1.99
C ILE A 143 -15.73 4.60 0.86
N GLY A 144 -15.79 4.16 -0.39
CA GLY A 144 -15.98 5.04 -1.54
C GLY A 144 -17.26 5.86 -1.45
N GLU A 145 -18.37 5.26 -1.05
CA GLU A 145 -19.63 5.98 -0.83
C GLU A 145 -19.52 7.05 0.29
N LYS A 146 -18.81 6.71 1.38
CA LYS A 146 -18.57 7.67 2.47
C LYS A 146 -17.69 8.84 2.02
N ILE A 147 -16.61 8.56 1.32
CA ILE A 147 -15.70 9.59 0.81
C ILE A 147 -16.45 10.51 -0.15
N ARG A 148 -17.21 9.98 -1.11
CA ARG A 148 -18.02 10.79 -2.04
C ARG A 148 -18.99 11.70 -1.31
N ARG A 149 -19.72 11.20 -0.31
CA ARG A 149 -20.64 12.02 0.50
C ARG A 149 -19.92 13.18 1.21
N VAL A 150 -18.70 12.94 1.70
CA VAL A 150 -17.90 13.99 2.34
C VAL A 150 -17.47 15.02 1.32
N ILE A 151 -16.98 14.61 0.15
CA ILE A 151 -16.58 15.50 -0.94
C ILE A 151 -17.78 16.35 -1.40
N GLU A 152 -18.93 15.73 -1.65
CA GLU A 152 -20.15 16.44 -2.07
C GLU A 152 -20.66 17.42 -1.01
N LYS A 153 -20.55 17.06 0.28
CA LYS A 153 -21.04 17.90 1.38
C LYS A 153 -20.17 19.12 1.67
N TYR A 154 -18.86 18.98 1.52
CA TYR A 154 -17.89 20.00 1.93
C TYR A 154 -17.17 20.68 0.78
N GLY A 155 -17.43 20.29 -0.48
CA GLY A 155 -16.87 20.92 -1.68
C GLY A 155 -15.35 20.77 -1.81
N VAL A 156 -14.79 19.65 -1.30
CA VAL A 156 -13.34 19.38 -1.31
C VAL A 156 -12.99 18.57 -2.57
#